data_9fc0f186094a1299c2dd4d3fc97b221c
#
_entry.id   9fc0f186094a1299c2dd4d3fc97b221c
#
_cell.length_a   1.000
_cell.length_b   1.000
_cell.length_c   1.000
_cell.angle_alpha   90.00
_cell.angle_beta   90.00
_cell.angle_gamma   90.00
#
_symmetry.space_group_name_H-M   'P 1'
#
loop_
_entity.id
_entity.type
_entity.pdbx_description
1 polymer ?
#
loop_
_entity_poly.entity_id
_entity_poly.type
_entity_poly.pdbx_seq_one_letter_code
_entity_poly.pdbx_strand_id
1 'polypeptide(L)'
;MKTIDPELQKKFDIANKLFKEKKYKDSAKKYEDILIENPNSISIKNNLALCYEGLREFEKAVKLYKECIDVKPDPLFFNNIGRVYFTVKDYKNSCIYLEKSLSMNNKQINNIELLTASYNQLNLPDKIIKLLENLIDNFPKNRFLNGCLGKNLLKANRHAEGLYYLRLGYGMVELNENKEINIIA
;
A
#
# COMPACT_ATOMS: atom_id res chain seq x y z
N MET A 1 -33.16 3.20 0.70
CA MET A 1 -31.99 3.59 -0.08
C MET A 1 -32.10 5.07 -0.36
N LYS A 2 -31.15 5.92 0.07
CA LYS A 2 -31.15 7.33 -0.33
C LYS A 2 -30.81 7.35 -1.83
N THR A 3 -31.72 7.79 -2.66
CA THR A 3 -31.46 8.05 -4.09
C THR A 3 -30.41 9.15 -4.16
N ILE A 4 -29.27 8.84 -4.79
CA ILE A 4 -28.22 9.84 -5.04
C ILE A 4 -28.85 10.86 -6.00
N ASP A 5 -28.64 12.15 -5.70
CA ASP A 5 -29.07 13.23 -6.59
C ASP A 5 -28.46 13.02 -7.99
N PRO A 6 -29.27 12.94 -9.05
CA PRO A 6 -28.77 12.70 -10.41
C PRO A 6 -27.76 13.76 -10.88
N GLU A 7 -27.89 15.01 -10.42
CA GLU A 7 -26.96 16.09 -10.74
C GLU A 7 -25.61 15.87 -10.06
N LEU A 8 -25.62 15.47 -8.78
CA LEU A 8 -24.43 15.11 -8.03
C LEU A 8 -23.69 13.93 -8.67
N GLN A 9 -24.45 12.89 -9.09
CA GLN A 9 -23.87 11.74 -9.80
C GLN A 9 -23.20 12.17 -11.10
N LYS A 10 -23.80 13.04 -11.89
CA LYS A 10 -23.22 13.56 -13.13
C LYS A 10 -21.94 14.34 -12.89
N LYS A 11 -21.90 15.21 -11.86
CA LYS A 11 -20.69 15.95 -11.45
C LYS A 11 -19.58 14.96 -11.07
N PHE A 12 -19.90 13.92 -10.31
CA PHE A 12 -18.96 12.88 -9.88
C PHE A 12 -18.40 12.08 -11.05
N ASP A 13 -19.24 11.70 -12.03
CA ASP A 13 -18.82 10.96 -13.22
C ASP A 13 -17.88 11.79 -14.10
N ILE A 14 -18.12 13.09 -14.22
CA ILE A 14 -17.23 14.01 -14.93
C ILE A 14 -15.85 14.07 -14.23
N ALA A 15 -15.84 14.22 -12.90
CA ALA A 15 -14.61 14.24 -12.13
C ALA A 15 -13.80 12.92 -12.29
N ASN A 16 -14.49 11.77 -12.20
CA ASN A 16 -13.87 10.46 -12.43
C ASN A 16 -13.28 10.32 -13.84
N LYS A 17 -13.99 10.81 -14.87
CA LYS A 17 -13.50 10.78 -16.25
C LYS A 17 -12.21 11.60 -16.39
N LEU A 18 -12.19 12.81 -15.87
CA LEU A 18 -11.01 13.68 -15.88
C LEU A 18 -9.84 13.02 -15.15
N PHE A 19 -10.08 12.36 -14.02
CA PHE A 19 -9.06 11.60 -13.29
C PHE A 19 -8.45 10.48 -14.15
N LYS A 20 -9.29 9.67 -14.81
CA LYS A 20 -8.84 8.60 -15.71
C LYS A 20 -8.02 9.14 -16.89
N GLU A 21 -8.35 10.34 -17.38
CA GLU A 21 -7.61 11.05 -18.41
C GLU A 21 -6.33 11.72 -17.88
N LYS A 22 -5.98 11.53 -16.60
CA LYS A 22 -4.85 12.15 -15.88
C LYS A 22 -4.90 13.69 -15.84
N LYS A 23 -6.05 14.29 -16.07
CA LYS A 23 -6.32 15.73 -15.92
C LYS A 23 -6.57 16.05 -14.45
N TYR A 24 -5.56 15.79 -13.61
CA TYR A 24 -5.71 15.81 -12.15
C TYR A 24 -6.18 17.16 -11.61
N LYS A 25 -5.70 18.28 -12.18
CA LYS A 25 -6.09 19.63 -11.75
C LYS A 25 -7.58 19.90 -11.99
N ASP A 26 -8.10 19.56 -13.16
CA ASP A 26 -9.50 19.77 -13.49
C ASP A 26 -10.40 18.82 -12.69
N SER A 27 -9.95 17.56 -12.50
CA SER A 27 -10.63 16.58 -11.68
C SER A 27 -10.71 17.04 -10.22
N ALA A 28 -9.60 17.53 -9.65
CA ALA A 28 -9.56 18.05 -8.27
C ALA A 28 -10.57 19.18 -8.08
N LYS A 29 -10.60 20.16 -9.00
CA LYS A 29 -11.58 21.26 -8.94
C LYS A 29 -13.02 20.75 -8.92
N LYS A 30 -13.34 19.71 -9.74
CA LYS A 30 -14.69 19.12 -9.74
C LYS A 30 -15.00 18.41 -8.42
N TYR A 31 -14.04 17.70 -7.83
CA TYR A 31 -14.26 17.10 -6.51
C TYR A 31 -14.37 18.14 -5.40
N GLU A 32 -13.62 19.23 -5.45
CA GLU A 32 -13.75 20.37 -4.52
C GLU A 32 -15.16 20.98 -4.59
N ASP A 33 -15.68 21.24 -5.81
CA ASP A 33 -17.04 21.75 -6.01
C ASP A 33 -18.09 20.81 -5.37
N ILE A 34 -17.96 19.51 -5.57
CA ILE A 34 -18.85 18.50 -4.97
C ILE A 34 -18.72 18.46 -3.45
N LEU A 35 -17.51 18.64 -2.93
CA LEU A 35 -17.22 18.57 -1.50
C LEU A 35 -17.83 19.75 -0.73
N ILE A 36 -18.04 20.92 -1.38
CA ILE A 36 -18.77 22.05 -0.79
C ILE A 36 -20.20 21.65 -0.41
N GLU A 37 -20.87 20.89 -1.28
CA GLU A 37 -22.24 20.40 -1.05
C GLU A 37 -22.27 19.19 -0.11
N ASN A 38 -21.17 18.41 -0.05
CA ASN A 38 -21.05 17.13 0.69
C ASN A 38 -19.74 17.05 1.50
N PRO A 39 -19.53 17.90 2.52
CA PRO A 39 -18.22 18.08 3.17
C PRO A 39 -17.71 16.84 3.92
N ASN A 40 -18.59 15.92 4.29
CA ASN A 40 -18.25 14.70 5.03
C ASN A 40 -18.14 13.45 4.14
N SER A 41 -18.20 13.59 2.81
CA SER A 41 -18.11 12.44 1.91
C SER A 41 -16.70 11.87 1.86
N ILE A 42 -16.50 10.72 2.51
CA ILE A 42 -15.22 9.98 2.50
C ILE A 42 -14.80 9.62 1.08
N SER A 43 -15.74 9.19 0.24
CA SER A 43 -15.47 8.80 -1.15
C SER A 43 -14.92 9.98 -1.96
N ILE A 44 -15.51 11.16 -1.83
CA ILE A 44 -15.06 12.37 -2.55
C ILE A 44 -13.69 12.81 -2.02
N LYS A 45 -13.50 12.85 -0.70
CA LYS A 45 -12.20 13.19 -0.08
C LYS A 45 -11.10 12.25 -0.54
N ASN A 46 -11.36 10.95 -0.58
CA ASN A 46 -10.40 9.98 -1.09
C ASN A 46 -10.01 10.23 -2.55
N ASN A 47 -11.00 10.48 -3.43
CA ASN A 47 -10.72 10.72 -4.84
C ASN A 47 -10.00 12.06 -5.07
N LEU A 48 -10.33 13.10 -4.29
CA LEU A 48 -9.62 14.36 -4.30
C LEU A 48 -8.16 14.18 -3.83
N ALA A 49 -7.94 13.39 -2.78
CA ALA A 49 -6.59 13.07 -2.31
C ALA A 49 -5.75 12.37 -3.40
N LEU A 50 -6.35 11.43 -4.15
CA LEU A 50 -5.69 10.79 -5.29
C LEU A 50 -5.36 11.79 -6.41
N CYS A 51 -6.22 12.81 -6.65
CA CYS A 51 -5.90 13.88 -7.58
C CYS A 51 -4.67 14.68 -7.10
N TYR A 52 -4.61 15.03 -5.81
CA TYR A 52 -3.47 15.75 -5.24
C TYR A 52 -2.18 14.92 -5.29
N GLU A 53 -2.24 13.59 -5.12
CA GLU A 53 -1.09 12.73 -5.37
C GLU A 53 -0.60 12.84 -6.83
N GLY A 54 -1.54 12.80 -7.79
CA GLY A 54 -1.22 12.99 -9.21
C GLY A 54 -0.59 14.34 -9.54
N LEU A 55 -0.94 15.38 -8.77
CA LEU A 55 -0.35 16.73 -8.84
C LEU A 55 0.93 16.88 -8.02
N ARG A 56 1.34 15.84 -7.27
CA ARG A 56 2.47 15.85 -6.31
C ARG A 56 2.27 16.83 -5.13
N GLU A 57 1.03 17.18 -4.83
CA GLU A 57 0.63 17.99 -3.68
C GLU A 57 0.39 17.09 -2.47
N PHE A 58 1.46 16.40 -2.03
CA PHE A 58 1.40 15.29 -1.09
C PHE A 58 0.86 15.67 0.29
N GLU A 59 1.14 16.87 0.78
CA GLU A 59 0.63 17.37 2.06
C GLU A 59 -0.89 17.49 2.05
N LYS A 60 -1.47 17.96 0.93
CA LYS A 60 -2.93 18.05 0.77
C LYS A 60 -3.57 16.66 0.71
N ALA A 61 -2.92 15.72 0.01
CA ALA A 61 -3.41 14.35 -0.05
C ALA A 61 -3.43 13.71 1.34
N VAL A 62 -2.33 13.81 2.10
CA VAL A 62 -2.22 13.27 3.46
C VAL A 62 -3.28 13.89 4.39
N LYS A 63 -3.52 15.21 4.30
CA LYS A 63 -4.55 15.89 5.09
C LYS A 63 -5.93 15.27 4.84
N LEU A 64 -6.32 15.09 3.57
CA LEU A 64 -7.62 14.51 3.22
C LEU A 64 -7.75 13.05 3.67
N TYR A 65 -6.70 12.24 3.54
CA TYR A 65 -6.72 10.88 4.07
C TYR A 65 -6.88 10.83 5.59
N LYS A 66 -6.23 11.75 6.33
CA LYS A 66 -6.42 11.87 7.79
C LYS A 66 -7.86 12.23 8.13
N GLU A 67 -8.45 13.19 7.40
CA GLU A 67 -9.87 13.51 7.58
C GLU A 67 -10.80 12.32 7.28
N CYS A 68 -10.44 11.45 6.33
CA CYS A 68 -11.18 10.20 6.10
C CYS A 68 -11.05 9.23 7.27
N ILE A 69 -9.84 9.10 7.85
CA ILE A 69 -9.58 8.26 9.03
C ILE A 69 -10.39 8.74 10.23
N ASP A 70 -10.47 10.06 10.45
CA ASP A 70 -11.22 10.65 11.57
C ASP A 70 -12.72 10.34 11.50
N VAL A 71 -13.27 10.23 10.28
CA VAL A 71 -14.68 9.84 10.08
C VAL A 71 -14.87 8.33 10.20
N LYS A 72 -14.01 7.55 9.57
CA LYS A 72 -14.04 6.09 9.56
C LYS A 72 -12.64 5.53 9.36
N PRO A 73 -12.01 5.00 10.41
CA PRO A 73 -10.73 4.31 10.28
C PRO A 73 -10.86 3.11 9.32
N ASP A 74 -10.04 3.11 8.26
CA ASP A 74 -10.00 2.05 7.27
C ASP A 74 -8.55 1.80 6.86
N PRO A 75 -8.08 0.53 6.74
CA PRO A 75 -6.72 0.20 6.35
C PRO A 75 -6.30 0.86 5.02
N LEU A 76 -7.25 1.13 4.11
CA LEU A 76 -6.99 1.79 2.85
C LEU A 76 -6.33 3.17 3.03
N PHE A 77 -6.85 4.01 3.95
CA PHE A 77 -6.33 5.37 4.12
C PHE A 77 -4.96 5.36 4.79
N PHE A 78 -4.74 4.46 5.74
CA PHE A 78 -3.41 4.26 6.35
C PHE A 78 -2.39 3.80 5.28
N ASN A 79 -2.76 2.88 4.39
CA ASN A 79 -1.93 2.44 3.28
C ASN A 79 -1.61 3.62 2.33
N ASN A 80 -2.62 4.41 1.93
CA ASN A 80 -2.43 5.55 1.04
C ASN A 80 -1.46 6.57 1.65
N ILE A 81 -1.60 6.91 2.94
CA ILE A 81 -0.66 7.80 3.63
C ILE A 81 0.75 7.19 3.66
N GLY A 82 0.87 5.90 3.99
CA GLY A 82 2.17 5.20 4.00
C GLY A 82 2.85 5.23 2.64
N ARG A 83 2.09 5.04 1.55
CA ARG A 83 2.58 5.12 0.17
C ARG A 83 3.02 6.55 -0.21
N VAL A 84 2.28 7.57 0.22
CA VAL A 84 2.69 8.98 0.02
C VAL A 84 4.01 9.24 0.72
N TYR A 85 4.15 8.86 1.98
CA TYR A 85 5.41 9.03 2.72
C TYR A 85 6.58 8.26 2.09
N PHE A 86 6.33 7.04 1.57
CA PHE A 86 7.34 6.31 0.81
C PHE A 86 7.80 7.09 -0.43
N THR A 87 6.85 7.68 -1.17
CA THR A 87 7.13 8.44 -2.38
C THR A 87 8.00 9.67 -2.12
N VAL A 88 7.80 10.34 -0.99
CA VAL A 88 8.63 11.49 -0.56
C VAL A 88 9.88 11.07 0.23
N LYS A 89 10.15 9.76 0.29
CA LYS A 89 11.31 9.15 0.99
C LYS A 89 11.33 9.34 2.51
N ASP A 90 10.19 9.69 3.10
CA ASP A 90 10.02 9.66 4.55
C ASP A 90 9.65 8.23 5.01
N TYR A 91 10.65 7.35 4.97
CA TYR A 91 10.47 5.93 5.27
C TYR A 91 10.05 5.67 6.72
N LYS A 92 10.38 6.56 7.66
CA LYS A 92 9.95 6.43 9.06
C LYS A 92 8.44 6.57 9.19
N ASN A 93 7.87 7.65 8.66
CA ASN A 93 6.42 7.82 8.66
C ASN A 93 5.72 6.79 7.76
N SER A 94 6.32 6.41 6.63
CA SER A 94 5.82 5.31 5.80
C SER A 94 5.61 4.05 6.63
N CYS A 95 6.61 3.61 7.40
CA CYS A 95 6.51 2.43 8.27
C CYS A 95 5.35 2.55 9.27
N ILE A 96 5.23 3.69 9.97
CA ILE A 96 4.19 3.90 10.99
C ILE A 96 2.79 3.66 10.40
N TYR A 97 2.51 4.26 9.25
CA TYR A 97 1.19 4.14 8.61
C TYR A 97 0.95 2.78 7.99
N LEU A 98 1.97 2.16 7.37
CA LEU A 98 1.85 0.82 6.79
C LEU A 98 1.70 -0.26 7.87
N GLU A 99 2.43 -0.17 8.98
CA GLU A 99 2.26 -1.06 10.15
C GLU A 99 0.82 -0.96 10.67
N LYS A 100 0.27 0.26 10.78
CA LYS A 100 -1.11 0.47 11.22
C LYS A 100 -2.11 -0.14 10.25
N SER A 101 -1.92 0.03 8.95
CA SER A 101 -2.76 -0.60 7.92
C SER A 101 -2.73 -2.13 8.03
N LEU A 102 -1.54 -2.74 8.16
CA LEU A 102 -1.38 -4.19 8.30
C LEU A 102 -1.97 -4.73 9.59
N SER A 103 -1.93 -3.97 10.70
CA SER A 103 -2.58 -4.38 11.94
C SER A 103 -4.09 -4.52 11.81
N MET A 104 -4.71 -3.83 10.86
CA MET A 104 -6.15 -3.90 10.56
C MET A 104 -6.46 -4.95 9.49
N ASN A 105 -5.56 -5.17 8.54
CA ASN A 105 -5.69 -6.18 7.47
C ASN A 105 -4.32 -6.65 6.98
N ASN A 106 -3.90 -7.84 7.40
CA ASN A 106 -2.59 -8.41 7.11
C ASN A 106 -2.49 -9.16 5.75
N LYS A 107 -3.55 -9.18 4.94
CA LYS A 107 -3.58 -9.90 3.65
C LYS A 107 -3.27 -9.00 2.45
N GLN A 108 -2.91 -7.75 2.67
CA GLN A 108 -2.63 -6.79 1.60
C GLN A 108 -1.16 -6.91 1.15
N ILE A 109 -0.91 -7.72 0.13
CA ILE A 109 0.44 -7.99 -0.39
C ILE A 109 1.23 -6.70 -0.73
N ASN A 110 0.61 -5.77 -1.44
CA ASN A 110 1.26 -4.51 -1.83
C ASN A 110 1.72 -3.69 -0.61
N ASN A 111 0.96 -3.75 0.49
CA ASN A 111 1.28 -3.08 1.73
C ASN A 111 2.49 -3.74 2.42
N ILE A 112 2.54 -5.09 2.43
CA ILE A 112 3.67 -5.86 2.96
C ILE A 112 4.94 -5.56 2.17
N GLU A 113 4.86 -5.55 0.84
CA GLU A 113 5.99 -5.24 -0.04
C GLU A 113 6.52 -3.82 0.21
N LEU A 114 5.62 -2.84 0.32
CA LEU A 114 5.98 -1.44 0.55
C LEU A 114 6.60 -1.23 1.95
N LEU A 115 6.05 -1.88 2.98
CA LEU A 115 6.63 -1.85 4.32
C LEU A 115 8.01 -2.50 4.36
N THR A 116 8.16 -3.66 3.71
CA THR A 116 9.46 -4.34 3.58
C THR A 116 10.49 -3.44 2.88
N ALA A 117 10.08 -2.75 1.81
CA ALA A 117 10.93 -1.80 1.11
C ALA A 117 11.31 -0.60 2.01
N SER A 118 10.36 -0.08 2.80
CA SER A 118 10.62 1.00 3.75
C SER A 118 11.63 0.58 4.84
N TYR A 119 11.48 -0.62 5.40
CA TYR A 119 12.44 -1.16 6.36
C TYR A 119 13.84 -1.37 5.74
N ASN A 120 13.91 -1.81 4.47
CA ASN A 120 15.19 -1.93 3.76
C ASN A 120 15.89 -0.56 3.64
N GLN A 121 15.15 0.50 3.30
CA GLN A 121 15.70 1.85 3.21
C GLN A 121 16.22 2.38 4.57
N LEU A 122 15.61 1.94 5.66
CA LEU A 122 16.02 2.28 7.02
C LEU A 122 17.08 1.33 7.58
N ASN A 123 17.50 0.30 6.83
CA ASN A 123 18.42 -0.75 7.26
C ASN A 123 17.98 -1.45 8.55
N LEU A 124 16.74 -1.93 8.58
CA LEU A 124 16.11 -2.62 9.71
C LEU A 124 15.87 -4.11 9.41
N PRO A 125 16.94 -4.94 9.26
CA PRO A 125 16.80 -6.34 8.86
C PRO A 125 15.97 -7.19 9.83
N ASP A 126 16.09 -6.95 11.14
CA ASP A 126 15.34 -7.71 12.14
C ASP A 126 13.83 -7.47 12.04
N LYS A 127 13.41 -6.23 11.72
CA LYS A 127 11.99 -5.94 11.47
C LYS A 127 11.47 -6.63 10.21
N ILE A 128 12.30 -6.74 9.17
CA ILE A 128 11.95 -7.47 7.94
C ILE A 128 11.76 -8.94 8.23
N ILE A 129 12.72 -9.57 8.93
CA ILE A 129 12.65 -10.98 9.29
C ILE A 129 11.38 -11.25 10.08
N LYS A 130 11.16 -10.51 11.18
CA LYS A 130 9.98 -10.66 12.03
C LYS A 130 8.67 -10.48 11.28
N LEU A 131 8.58 -9.47 10.40
CA LEU A 131 7.39 -9.23 9.58
C LEU A 131 7.13 -10.42 8.64
N LEU A 132 8.15 -10.84 7.89
CA LEU A 132 7.99 -11.82 6.84
C LEU A 132 7.82 -13.24 7.37
N GLU A 133 8.51 -13.64 8.44
CA GLU A 133 8.27 -14.95 9.10
C GLU A 133 6.82 -15.14 9.51
N ASN A 134 6.15 -14.07 9.97
CA ASN A 134 4.74 -14.13 10.36
C ASN A 134 3.76 -14.17 9.17
N LEU A 135 4.20 -13.77 7.98
CA LEU A 135 3.29 -13.54 6.85
C LEU A 135 3.62 -14.38 5.62
N ILE A 136 4.84 -14.91 5.50
CA ILE A 136 5.31 -15.57 4.27
C ILE A 136 4.45 -16.79 3.89
N ASP A 137 3.89 -17.48 4.86
CA ASP A 137 3.01 -18.62 4.64
C ASP A 137 1.70 -18.25 3.91
N ASN A 138 1.28 -16.98 4.00
CA ASN A 138 0.14 -16.47 3.24
C ASN A 138 0.50 -16.19 1.78
N PHE A 139 1.79 -16.05 1.46
CA PHE A 139 2.29 -15.67 0.14
C PHE A 139 3.51 -16.52 -0.28
N PRO A 140 3.45 -17.87 -0.19
CA PRO A 140 4.64 -18.73 -0.32
C PRO A 140 5.31 -18.64 -1.69
N LYS A 141 4.57 -18.26 -2.74
CA LYS A 141 5.08 -18.11 -4.11
C LYS A 141 5.52 -16.68 -4.46
N ASN A 142 5.44 -15.74 -3.52
CA ASN A 142 5.87 -14.37 -3.79
C ASN A 142 7.40 -14.27 -3.80
N ARG A 143 7.97 -14.13 -4.99
CA ARG A 143 9.44 -14.09 -5.20
C ARG A 143 10.10 -12.90 -4.51
N PHE A 144 9.46 -11.73 -4.50
CA PHE A 144 10.01 -10.55 -3.85
C PHE A 144 10.15 -10.76 -2.33
N LEU A 145 9.09 -11.23 -1.67
CA LEU A 145 9.10 -11.46 -0.22
C LEU A 145 10.08 -12.56 0.17
N ASN A 146 10.09 -13.68 -0.57
CA ASN A 146 11.06 -14.77 -0.36
C ASN A 146 12.52 -14.25 -0.51
N GLY A 147 12.80 -13.49 -1.56
CA GLY A 147 14.12 -12.92 -1.77
C GLY A 147 14.53 -11.93 -0.67
N CYS A 148 13.59 -11.09 -0.22
CA CYS A 148 13.83 -10.18 0.90
C CYS A 148 14.11 -10.91 2.22
N LEU A 149 13.30 -11.92 2.55
CA LEU A 149 13.50 -12.74 3.76
C LEU A 149 14.84 -13.45 3.71
N GLY A 150 15.15 -14.13 2.60
CA GLY A 150 16.40 -14.84 2.44
C GLY A 150 17.65 -13.97 2.61
N LYS A 151 17.68 -12.78 1.97
CA LYS A 151 18.78 -11.81 2.11
C LYS A 151 18.98 -11.35 3.54
N ASN A 152 17.90 -11.09 4.27
CA ASN A 152 17.99 -10.61 5.64
C ASN A 152 18.35 -11.72 6.62
N LEU A 153 17.91 -12.97 6.40
CA LEU A 153 18.33 -14.15 7.16
C LEU A 153 19.83 -14.42 7.00
N LEU A 154 20.40 -14.28 5.78
CA LEU A 154 21.85 -14.39 5.60
C LEU A 154 22.62 -13.33 6.39
N LYS A 155 22.15 -12.09 6.41
CA LYS A 155 22.74 -11.01 7.22
C LYS A 155 22.67 -11.31 8.72
N ALA A 156 21.66 -12.05 9.15
CA ALA A 156 21.48 -12.50 10.54
C ALA A 156 22.23 -13.83 10.84
N ASN A 157 23.13 -14.29 9.96
CA ASN A 157 23.87 -15.55 10.06
C ASN A 157 23.00 -16.83 10.06
N ARG A 158 21.73 -16.74 9.66
CA ARG A 158 20.81 -17.88 9.49
C ARG A 158 20.95 -18.45 8.08
N HIS A 159 22.13 -19.03 7.79
CA HIS A 159 22.55 -19.35 6.42
C HIS A 159 21.66 -20.39 5.72
N ALA A 160 21.31 -21.50 6.39
CA ALA A 160 20.49 -22.56 5.78
C ALA A 160 19.10 -22.02 5.36
N GLU A 161 18.44 -21.33 6.27
CA GLU A 161 17.12 -20.73 6.01
C GLU A 161 17.21 -19.61 4.96
N GLY A 162 18.25 -18.77 5.06
CA GLY A 162 18.49 -17.70 4.10
C GLY A 162 18.65 -18.22 2.67
N LEU A 163 19.44 -19.28 2.48
CA LEU A 163 19.61 -19.93 1.16
C LEU A 163 18.31 -20.55 0.65
N TYR A 164 17.53 -21.18 1.53
CA TYR A 164 16.22 -21.74 1.17
C TYR A 164 15.29 -20.65 0.56
N TYR A 165 15.08 -19.56 1.30
CA TYR A 165 14.23 -18.47 0.82
C TYR A 165 14.80 -17.73 -0.40
N LEU A 166 16.12 -17.63 -0.54
CA LEU A 166 16.72 -17.06 -1.75
C LEU A 166 16.46 -17.91 -3.00
N ARG A 167 16.55 -19.24 -2.88
CA ARG A 167 16.24 -20.15 -4.02
C ARG A 167 14.79 -19.99 -4.48
N LEU A 168 13.85 -19.86 -3.54
CA LEU A 168 12.44 -19.54 -3.85
C LEU A 168 12.32 -18.14 -4.51
N GLY A 169 13.01 -17.16 -3.98
CA GLY A 169 12.99 -15.77 -4.49
C GLY A 169 13.56 -15.65 -5.91
N TYR A 170 14.62 -16.37 -6.22
CA TYR A 170 15.21 -16.41 -7.57
C TYR A 170 14.51 -17.37 -8.53
N GLY A 171 13.55 -18.16 -8.05
CA GLY A 171 12.84 -19.13 -8.86
C GLY A 171 13.71 -20.32 -9.25
N MET A 172 14.71 -20.65 -8.45
CA MET A 172 15.54 -21.84 -8.64
C MET A 172 14.86 -23.11 -8.15
N VAL A 173 13.87 -22.95 -7.28
CA VAL A 173 13.00 -24.00 -6.75
C VAL A 173 11.57 -23.45 -6.66
N GLU A 174 10.59 -24.35 -6.74
CA GLU A 174 9.19 -24.03 -6.50
C GLU A 174 8.64 -24.94 -5.39
N LEU A 175 7.63 -24.45 -4.68
CA LEU A 175 6.86 -25.26 -3.75
C LEU A 175 5.67 -25.89 -4.49
N ASN A 176 5.52 -27.21 -4.37
CA ASN A 176 4.31 -27.90 -4.79
C ASN A 176 3.13 -27.59 -3.83
N GLU A 177 1.96 -28.18 -4.09
CA GLU A 177 0.76 -27.97 -3.25
C GLU A 177 0.96 -28.44 -1.80
N ASN A 178 1.87 -29.41 -1.57
CA ASN A 178 2.22 -29.94 -0.26
C ASN A 178 3.34 -29.16 0.44
N LYS A 179 3.78 -28.02 -0.13
CA LYS A 179 4.94 -27.21 0.33
C LYS A 179 6.28 -27.95 0.24
N GLU A 180 6.41 -28.99 -0.59
CA GLU A 180 7.66 -29.66 -0.88
C GLU A 180 8.43 -28.95 -2.00
N ILE A 181 9.77 -29.06 -1.97
CA ILE A 181 10.64 -28.38 -2.91
C ILE A 181 10.73 -29.17 -4.22
N ASN A 182 10.40 -28.50 -5.34
CA ASN A 182 10.72 -28.97 -6.69
C ASN A 182 11.85 -28.14 -7.27
N ILE A 183 12.90 -28.79 -7.75
CA ILE A 183 14.00 -28.13 -8.47
C ILE A 183 13.49 -27.83 -9.89
N ILE A 184 13.61 -26.55 -10.30
CA ILE A 184 13.31 -26.16 -11.68
C ILE A 184 14.58 -26.41 -12.49
N ALA A 185 14.51 -27.34 -13.44
CA ALA A 185 15.62 -27.68 -14.34
C ALA A 185 15.82 -26.58 -15.39
#